data_32e6335421972dd013c854b16d52dabe
#
_entry.id   32e6335421972dd013c854b16d52dabe
#
_cell.length_a   1.000
_cell.length_b   1.000
_cell.length_c   1.000
_cell.angle_alpha   90.00
_cell.angle_beta   90.00
_cell.angle_gamma   90.00
#
_symmetry.space_group_name_H-M   'P 1'
#
loop_
_entity.id
_entity.type
_entity.pdbx_description
1 polymer ?
#
loop_
_entity_poly.entity_id
_entity_poly.type
_entity_poly.pdbx_seq_one_letter_code
_entity_poly.pdbx_strand_id
1 'polypeptide(L)'
;MIRRVLVIFPGALGDLMCLLPTLTAIAQRHQGASVELMARFELAHLAAGRTVVARGYSIDAREVSSLFTDDAAVDARRFFGDFDRIYSFFASDDSRFRTNLAAATDGEVSFHPFRPEGDGHVSDAYLRSIQIDAPDPPVDPRLKPTLSDLAAAARALAQSKCGGSKLIVIFPGSGSAAKNWPAGRFAMLASMLANAVVILGPAETSIEPIFRRAGVGVLKDLDLPAVAAVARVAAAFVGNDSGVSHLAAATGASGVVIFGPSDPARWRPLALGTAQIDVLRREPLDSLECGEVASVVSKFVA
;
A
#
# COMPACT_ATOMS: atom_id res chain seq x y z
N MET A 1 7.44 25.51 -18.06
CA MET A 1 7.32 25.18 -16.60
C MET A 1 6.39 23.97 -16.50
N ILE A 2 6.83 22.87 -15.87
CA ILE A 2 6.03 21.66 -15.71
C ILE A 2 4.90 21.95 -14.70
N ARG A 3 3.64 21.70 -15.08
CA ARG A 3 2.43 21.93 -14.28
C ARG A 3 1.74 20.66 -13.86
N ARG A 4 1.78 19.62 -14.70
CA ARG A 4 1.11 18.33 -14.45
C ARG A 4 2.05 17.16 -14.74
N VAL A 5 2.18 16.29 -13.76
CA VAL A 5 3.00 15.07 -13.82
C VAL A 5 2.10 13.87 -13.60
N LEU A 6 2.11 12.92 -14.52
CA LEU A 6 1.40 11.64 -14.38
C LEU A 6 2.37 10.51 -14.05
N VAL A 7 1.99 9.69 -13.08
CA VAL A 7 2.64 8.40 -12.82
C VAL A 7 1.66 7.29 -13.15
N ILE A 8 2.03 6.37 -14.05
CA ILE A 8 1.22 5.20 -14.43
C ILE A 8 1.81 3.99 -13.74
N PHE A 9 1.03 3.34 -12.84
CA PHE A 9 1.53 2.27 -11.99
C PHE A 9 0.55 1.09 -11.90
N PRO A 10 0.92 -0.12 -12.36
CA PRO A 10 0.02 -1.28 -12.44
C PRO A 10 -0.02 -2.11 -11.16
N GLY A 11 0.78 -1.77 -10.15
CA GLY A 11 1.03 -2.60 -8.97
C GLY A 11 -0.18 -2.83 -8.07
N ALA A 12 -0.05 -3.83 -7.19
CA ALA A 12 -0.98 -4.08 -6.11
C ALA A 12 -0.76 -3.11 -4.93
N LEU A 13 -1.57 -3.23 -3.87
CA LEU A 13 -1.51 -2.34 -2.71
C LEU A 13 -0.11 -2.26 -2.07
N GLY A 14 0.53 -3.41 -1.84
CA GLY A 14 1.90 -3.45 -1.27
C GLY A 14 2.93 -2.76 -2.16
N ASP A 15 2.85 -3.00 -3.48
CA ASP A 15 3.74 -2.36 -4.45
C ASP A 15 3.57 -0.83 -4.45
N LEU A 16 2.32 -0.34 -4.37
CA LEU A 16 2.05 1.11 -4.28
C LEU A 16 2.62 1.71 -2.99
N MET A 17 2.51 1.03 -1.86
CA MET A 17 3.11 1.52 -0.61
C MET A 17 4.63 1.59 -0.71
N CYS A 18 5.27 0.65 -1.40
CA CYS A 18 6.71 0.69 -1.69
C CYS A 18 7.09 1.79 -2.69
N LEU A 19 6.15 2.27 -3.51
CA LEU A 19 6.37 3.36 -4.46
C LEU A 19 6.28 4.75 -3.81
N LEU A 20 5.73 4.91 -2.61
CA LEU A 20 5.50 6.22 -1.97
C LEU A 20 6.76 7.11 -1.89
N PRO A 21 7.97 6.60 -1.55
CA PRO A 21 9.18 7.40 -1.60
C PRO A 21 9.49 7.93 -3.00
N THR A 22 9.26 7.12 -4.02
CA THR A 22 9.44 7.51 -5.44
C THR A 22 8.46 8.61 -5.86
N LEU A 23 7.18 8.50 -5.49
CA LEU A 23 6.19 9.55 -5.74
C LEU A 23 6.58 10.86 -5.06
N THR A 24 7.12 10.78 -3.85
CA THR A 24 7.58 11.94 -3.09
C THR A 24 8.81 12.60 -3.76
N ALA A 25 9.76 11.80 -4.24
CA ALA A 25 10.92 12.31 -4.99
C ALA A 25 10.50 12.98 -6.31
N ILE A 26 9.53 12.41 -7.02
CA ILE A 26 8.93 13.02 -8.22
C ILE A 26 8.31 14.37 -7.88
N ALA A 27 7.51 14.46 -6.81
CA ALA A 27 6.89 15.71 -6.39
C ALA A 27 7.92 16.79 -6.03
N GLN A 28 9.01 16.42 -5.39
CA GLN A 28 10.10 17.35 -5.08
C GLN A 28 10.87 17.81 -6.33
N ARG A 29 11.15 16.89 -7.27
CA ARG A 29 11.80 17.25 -8.52
C ARG A 29 10.96 18.24 -9.35
N HIS A 30 9.65 18.14 -9.27
CA HIS A 30 8.70 18.95 -10.02
C HIS A 30 7.91 19.88 -9.09
N GLN A 31 8.62 20.65 -8.26
CA GLN A 31 8.00 21.56 -7.29
C GLN A 31 6.98 22.50 -7.96
N GLY A 32 5.80 22.59 -7.36
CA GLY A 32 4.69 23.37 -7.88
C GLY A 32 3.84 22.66 -8.96
N ALA A 33 4.25 21.48 -9.42
CA ALA A 33 3.43 20.67 -10.30
C ALA A 33 2.39 19.82 -9.53
N SER A 34 1.25 19.56 -10.18
CA SER A 34 0.28 18.56 -9.72
C SER A 34 0.82 17.17 -10.05
N VAL A 35 1.14 16.35 -9.06
CA VAL A 35 1.46 14.93 -9.25
C VAL A 35 0.17 14.14 -9.22
N GLU A 36 -0.08 13.36 -10.27
CA GLU A 36 -1.30 12.59 -10.47
C GLU A 36 -0.95 11.12 -10.69
N LEU A 37 -1.81 10.20 -10.23
CA LEU A 37 -1.55 8.76 -10.28
C LEU A 37 -2.62 8.04 -11.09
N MET A 38 -2.20 7.26 -12.06
CA MET A 38 -3.03 6.29 -12.77
C MET A 38 -2.67 4.89 -12.30
N ALA A 39 -3.61 4.24 -11.61
CA ALA A 39 -3.46 2.91 -11.01
C ALA A 39 -4.81 2.19 -11.00
N ARG A 40 -4.92 1.01 -10.38
CA ARG A 40 -6.22 0.41 -10.09
C ARG A 40 -7.08 1.41 -9.34
N PHE A 41 -8.36 1.47 -9.65
CA PHE A 41 -9.28 2.51 -9.16
C PHE A 41 -9.18 2.73 -7.65
N GLU A 42 -9.25 1.67 -6.85
CA GLU A 42 -9.21 1.73 -5.38
C GLU A 42 -7.86 2.25 -4.84
N LEU A 43 -6.76 1.98 -5.55
CA LEU A 43 -5.41 2.44 -5.17
C LEU A 43 -5.20 3.92 -5.54
N ALA A 44 -5.68 4.32 -6.72
CA ALA A 44 -5.65 5.71 -7.15
C ALA A 44 -6.50 6.58 -6.21
N HIS A 45 -7.68 6.11 -5.81
CA HIS A 45 -8.54 6.77 -4.82
C HIS A 45 -7.90 6.84 -3.43
N LEU A 46 -7.22 5.76 -2.99
CA LEU A 46 -6.49 5.74 -1.72
C LEU A 46 -5.37 6.80 -1.69
N ALA A 47 -4.59 6.89 -2.76
CA ALA A 47 -3.43 7.79 -2.82
C ALA A 47 -3.83 9.28 -2.89
N ALA A 48 -4.90 9.58 -3.64
CA ALA A 48 -5.33 10.95 -3.89
C ALA A 48 -5.74 11.69 -2.60
N GLY A 49 -5.09 12.83 -2.35
CA GLY A 49 -5.34 13.68 -1.18
C GLY A 49 -4.83 13.13 0.16
N ARG A 50 -4.22 11.91 0.16
CA ARG A 50 -3.63 11.28 1.35
C ARG A 50 -2.12 11.12 1.25
N THR A 51 -1.57 11.38 0.08
CA THR A 51 -0.14 11.40 -0.23
C THR A 51 0.19 12.67 -1.01
N VAL A 52 1.34 12.73 -1.66
CA VAL A 52 1.68 13.80 -2.61
C VAL A 52 0.83 13.78 -3.88
N VAL A 53 0.01 12.76 -4.08
CA VAL A 53 -0.87 12.60 -5.23
C VAL A 53 -2.10 13.49 -5.09
N ALA A 54 -2.26 14.42 -6.04
CA ALA A 54 -3.39 15.36 -6.05
C ALA A 54 -4.67 14.72 -6.63
N ARG A 55 -4.52 13.88 -7.66
CA ARG A 55 -5.64 13.22 -8.35
C ARG A 55 -5.29 11.78 -8.72
N GLY A 56 -6.31 10.93 -8.72
CA GLY A 56 -6.21 9.53 -9.12
C GLY A 56 -7.08 9.20 -10.34
N TYR A 57 -6.58 8.32 -11.21
CA TYR A 57 -7.27 7.82 -12.39
C TYR A 57 -7.20 6.28 -12.43
N SER A 58 -8.23 5.67 -13.01
CA SER A 58 -8.21 4.22 -13.21
C SER A 58 -7.28 3.84 -14.36
N ILE A 59 -6.43 2.84 -14.14
CA ILE A 59 -5.60 2.25 -15.20
C ILE A 59 -6.44 1.45 -16.21
N ASP A 60 -7.66 1.07 -15.82
CA ASP A 60 -8.60 0.35 -16.68
C ASP A 60 -9.43 1.29 -17.57
N ALA A 61 -9.07 2.58 -17.61
CA ALA A 61 -9.74 3.56 -18.44
C ALA A 61 -9.54 3.28 -19.94
N ARG A 62 -10.54 3.65 -20.76
CA ARG A 62 -10.53 3.43 -22.21
C ARG A 62 -9.31 4.07 -22.89
N GLU A 63 -8.88 5.22 -22.40
CA GLU A 63 -7.72 5.94 -22.89
C GLU A 63 -6.43 5.13 -22.77
N VAL A 64 -6.30 4.29 -21.71
CA VAL A 64 -5.17 3.37 -21.55
C VAL A 64 -5.28 2.19 -22.52
N SER A 65 -6.46 1.59 -22.61
CA SER A 65 -6.69 0.46 -23.52
C SER A 65 -6.44 0.83 -24.97
N SER A 66 -6.77 2.04 -25.38
CA SER A 66 -6.53 2.54 -26.75
C SER A 66 -5.05 2.58 -27.11
N LEU A 67 -4.13 2.75 -26.14
CA LEU A 67 -2.68 2.77 -26.37
C LEU A 67 -2.12 1.44 -26.91
N PHE A 68 -2.90 0.36 -26.84
CA PHE A 68 -2.52 -0.95 -27.39
C PHE A 68 -3.09 -1.21 -28.80
N THR A 69 -3.78 -0.24 -29.40
CA THR A 69 -4.42 -0.36 -30.72
C THR A 69 -3.76 0.56 -31.75
N ASP A 70 -4.02 0.30 -33.05
CA ASP A 70 -3.48 1.12 -34.13
C ASP A 70 -4.20 2.48 -34.26
N ASP A 71 -5.42 2.61 -33.71
CA ASP A 71 -6.26 3.82 -33.77
C ASP A 71 -6.17 4.70 -32.51
N ALA A 72 -5.10 4.61 -31.75
CA ALA A 72 -4.93 5.22 -30.42
C ALA A 72 -5.04 6.76 -30.38
N ALA A 73 -4.87 7.46 -31.52
CA ALA A 73 -4.38 8.83 -31.52
C ALA A 73 -5.34 9.88 -30.90
N VAL A 74 -6.66 9.81 -31.10
CA VAL A 74 -7.56 10.91 -30.71
C VAL A 74 -7.98 10.82 -29.23
N ASP A 75 -8.46 9.67 -28.77
CA ASP A 75 -8.93 9.49 -27.39
C ASP A 75 -7.77 9.59 -26.39
N ALA A 76 -6.62 8.98 -26.73
CA ALA A 76 -5.42 9.04 -25.90
C ALA A 76 -4.89 10.48 -25.78
N ARG A 77 -4.78 11.22 -26.89
CA ARG A 77 -4.29 12.61 -26.87
C ARG A 77 -5.19 13.54 -26.05
N ARG A 78 -6.48 13.31 -26.04
CA ARG A 78 -7.42 14.11 -25.24
C ARG A 78 -7.12 14.05 -23.74
N PHE A 79 -6.64 12.91 -23.26
CA PHE A 79 -6.32 12.72 -21.85
C PHE A 79 -4.83 12.98 -21.57
N PHE A 80 -3.93 12.29 -22.28
CA PHE A 80 -2.49 12.35 -22.00
C PHE A 80 -1.84 13.66 -22.47
N GLY A 81 -2.45 14.36 -23.42
CA GLY A 81 -1.97 15.66 -23.94
C GLY A 81 -1.91 16.78 -22.89
N ASP A 82 -2.63 16.62 -21.79
CA ASP A 82 -2.63 17.59 -20.69
C ASP A 82 -1.40 17.46 -19.74
N PHE A 83 -0.59 16.41 -19.89
CA PHE A 83 0.54 16.16 -18.99
C PHE A 83 1.87 16.59 -19.60
N ASP A 84 2.61 17.42 -18.87
CA ASP A 84 3.94 17.90 -19.25
C ASP A 84 5.03 16.83 -19.02
N ARG A 85 4.78 15.87 -18.10
CA ARG A 85 5.70 14.79 -17.77
C ARG A 85 4.93 13.53 -17.41
N ILE A 86 5.33 12.38 -17.96
CA ILE A 86 4.75 11.06 -17.66
C ILE A 86 5.87 10.09 -17.24
N TYR A 87 5.69 9.43 -16.09
CA TYR A 87 6.50 8.32 -15.61
C TYR A 87 5.66 7.05 -15.72
N SER A 88 5.94 6.16 -16.68
CA SER A 88 5.18 4.92 -16.83
C SER A 88 5.95 3.72 -16.32
N PHE A 89 5.40 3.07 -15.30
CA PHE A 89 5.81 1.73 -14.83
C PHE A 89 4.94 0.64 -15.46
N PHE A 90 4.03 1.01 -16.34
CA PHE A 90 3.10 0.10 -17.02
C PHE A 90 3.54 -0.11 -18.45
N ALA A 91 3.47 -1.38 -18.91
CA ALA A 91 3.76 -1.79 -20.28
C ALA A 91 5.10 -1.21 -20.83
N SER A 92 6.12 -1.11 -19.96
CA SER A 92 7.43 -0.53 -20.31
C SER A 92 8.15 -1.28 -21.42
N ASP A 93 7.83 -2.56 -21.64
CA ASP A 93 8.43 -3.41 -22.65
C ASP A 93 7.57 -3.54 -23.93
N ASP A 94 6.36 -3.00 -23.94
CA ASP A 94 5.46 -3.00 -25.09
C ASP A 94 5.76 -1.83 -26.03
N SER A 95 6.28 -2.12 -27.21
CA SER A 95 6.70 -1.10 -28.17
C SER A 95 5.53 -0.26 -28.70
N ARG A 96 4.34 -0.86 -28.89
CA ARG A 96 3.15 -0.16 -29.36
C ARG A 96 2.64 0.82 -28.30
N PHE A 97 2.48 0.36 -27.07
CA PHE A 97 2.11 1.20 -25.94
C PHE A 97 3.05 2.39 -25.80
N ARG A 98 4.36 2.14 -25.84
CA ARG A 98 5.38 3.20 -25.74
C ARG A 98 5.27 4.24 -26.84
N THR A 99 5.15 3.79 -28.10
CA THR A 99 5.02 4.67 -29.25
C THR A 99 3.74 5.51 -29.16
N ASN A 100 2.61 4.88 -28.85
CA ASN A 100 1.32 5.54 -28.77
C ASN A 100 1.24 6.52 -27.60
N LEU A 101 1.77 6.16 -26.42
CA LEU A 101 1.81 7.08 -25.29
C LEU A 101 2.71 8.29 -25.55
N ALA A 102 3.88 8.08 -26.16
CA ALA A 102 4.76 9.19 -26.54
C ALA A 102 4.14 10.12 -27.58
N ALA A 103 3.33 9.59 -28.52
CA ALA A 103 2.60 10.39 -29.50
C ALA A 103 1.35 11.07 -28.92
N ALA A 104 0.84 10.62 -27.80
CA ALA A 104 -0.38 11.14 -27.16
C ALA A 104 -0.15 12.39 -26.30
N THR A 105 1.10 12.81 -26.07
CA THR A 105 1.44 14.03 -25.31
C THR A 105 2.56 14.80 -26.00
N ASP A 106 2.60 16.11 -25.81
CA ASP A 106 3.75 16.95 -26.16
C ASP A 106 4.78 17.01 -25.00
N GLY A 107 4.44 16.41 -23.85
CA GLY A 107 5.29 16.30 -22.69
C GLY A 107 6.35 15.18 -22.82
N GLU A 108 7.25 15.16 -21.86
CA GLU A 108 8.29 14.12 -21.81
C GLU A 108 7.75 12.83 -21.17
N VAL A 109 7.98 11.68 -21.81
CA VAL A 109 7.57 10.36 -21.30
C VAL A 109 8.80 9.53 -21.01
N SER A 110 8.85 8.91 -19.82
CA SER A 110 9.86 7.91 -19.46
C SER A 110 9.21 6.59 -19.06
N PHE A 111 9.87 5.48 -19.41
CA PHE A 111 9.38 4.13 -19.16
C PHE A 111 10.31 3.43 -18.19
N HIS A 112 9.72 2.82 -17.17
CA HIS A 112 10.42 2.20 -16.06
C HIS A 112 9.89 0.79 -15.85
N PRO A 113 10.73 -0.19 -15.47
CA PRO A 113 10.26 -1.55 -15.18
C PRO A 113 9.32 -1.54 -13.97
N PHE A 114 8.19 -2.24 -14.10
CA PHE A 114 7.24 -2.40 -12.98
C PHE A 114 7.86 -3.17 -11.81
N ARG A 115 8.71 -4.13 -12.08
CA ARG A 115 9.47 -4.87 -11.08
C ARG A 115 10.96 -4.75 -11.39
N PRO A 116 11.60 -3.64 -10.96
CA PRO A 116 13.02 -3.45 -11.23
C PRO A 116 13.83 -4.57 -10.61
N GLU A 117 14.79 -5.08 -11.36
CA GLU A 117 15.76 -6.06 -10.88
C GLU A 117 16.79 -5.42 -9.95
N GLY A 118 17.55 -6.24 -9.25
CA GLY A 118 18.66 -5.82 -8.40
C GLY A 118 18.45 -6.16 -6.92
N ASP A 119 19.53 -6.02 -6.19
CA ASP A 119 19.57 -6.29 -4.76
C ASP A 119 18.93 -5.19 -3.92
N GLY A 120 18.57 -5.56 -2.68
CA GLY A 120 18.00 -4.64 -1.69
C GLY A 120 16.48 -4.47 -1.82
N HIS A 121 15.96 -3.49 -1.14
CA HIS A 121 14.52 -3.26 -1.03
C HIS A 121 13.92 -2.78 -2.34
N VAL A 122 12.69 -3.24 -2.67
CA VAL A 122 12.01 -2.86 -3.92
C VAL A 122 11.77 -1.35 -4.03
N SER A 123 11.54 -0.66 -2.91
CA SER A 123 11.38 0.81 -2.89
C SER A 123 12.63 1.55 -3.41
N ASP A 124 13.82 1.09 -3.01
CA ASP A 124 15.07 1.67 -3.50
C ASP A 124 15.28 1.38 -5.00
N ALA A 125 14.81 0.21 -5.45
CA ALA A 125 14.85 -0.14 -6.86
C ALA A 125 13.93 0.75 -7.71
N TYR A 126 12.72 1.07 -7.23
CA TYR A 126 11.84 2.06 -7.87
C TYR A 126 12.52 3.43 -7.96
N LEU A 127 13.07 3.90 -6.85
CA LEU A 127 13.72 5.22 -6.79
C LEU A 127 14.91 5.28 -7.77
N ARG A 128 15.77 4.27 -7.78
CA ARG A 128 16.88 4.19 -8.73
C ARG A 128 16.41 4.15 -10.18
N SER A 129 15.30 3.48 -10.48
CA SER A 129 14.80 3.34 -11.85
C SER A 129 14.41 4.67 -12.50
N ILE A 130 13.98 5.65 -11.71
CA ILE A 130 13.60 6.98 -12.20
C ILE A 130 14.78 7.96 -12.30
N GLN A 131 15.97 7.54 -11.88
CA GLN A 131 17.20 8.35 -11.90
C GLN A 131 17.03 9.73 -11.20
N ILE A 132 16.29 9.73 -10.12
CA ILE A 132 16.14 10.90 -9.24
C ILE A 132 16.80 10.54 -7.91
N ASP A 133 17.68 11.41 -7.43
CA ASP A 133 18.28 11.24 -6.12
C ASP A 133 17.21 11.33 -5.01
N ALA A 134 17.47 10.61 -3.92
CA ALA A 134 16.64 10.75 -2.74
C ALA A 134 16.59 12.22 -2.30
N PRO A 135 15.41 12.72 -1.89
CA PRO A 135 15.27 14.10 -1.51
C PRO A 135 16.12 14.45 -0.29
N ASP A 136 16.78 15.62 -0.35
CA ASP A 136 17.52 16.20 0.77
C ASP A 136 17.03 17.65 1.00
N PRO A 137 16.42 17.98 2.15
CA PRO A 137 16.06 17.06 3.24
C PRO A 137 14.97 16.06 2.86
N PRO A 138 14.91 14.89 3.53
CA PRO A 138 13.89 13.88 3.25
C PRO A 138 12.49 14.42 3.48
N VAL A 139 11.60 14.27 2.48
CA VAL A 139 10.17 14.56 2.65
C VAL A 139 9.48 13.32 3.18
N ASP A 140 8.55 13.52 4.08
CA ASP A 140 7.74 12.45 4.68
C ASP A 140 6.81 11.79 3.64
N PRO A 141 7.09 10.55 3.22
CA PRO A 141 6.29 9.87 2.20
C PRO A 141 5.04 9.20 2.76
N ARG A 142 4.72 9.38 4.05
CA ARG A 142 3.60 8.68 4.69
C ARG A 142 2.26 9.00 4.04
N LEU A 143 1.42 7.98 4.01
CA LEU A 143 0.00 8.13 3.73
C LEU A 143 -0.70 8.73 4.96
N LYS A 144 -1.40 9.85 4.78
CA LYS A 144 -2.07 10.60 5.85
C LYS A 144 -3.59 10.50 5.68
N PRO A 145 -4.28 9.66 6.47
CA PRO A 145 -5.73 9.59 6.45
C PRO A 145 -6.37 10.96 6.70
N THR A 146 -7.43 11.27 5.99
CA THR A 146 -8.20 12.50 6.14
C THR A 146 -9.07 12.49 7.42
N LEU A 147 -9.62 13.62 7.81
CA LEU A 147 -10.59 13.69 8.92
C LEU A 147 -11.82 12.81 8.65
N SER A 148 -12.27 12.72 7.40
CA SER A 148 -13.36 11.83 7.00
C SER A 148 -13.03 10.36 7.22
N ASP A 149 -11.80 9.94 6.87
CA ASP A 149 -11.31 8.57 7.05
C ASP A 149 -11.23 8.22 8.56
N LEU A 150 -10.69 9.15 9.36
CA LEU A 150 -10.61 8.97 10.81
C LEU A 150 -12.00 8.88 11.46
N ALA A 151 -12.98 9.65 10.98
CA ALA A 151 -14.36 9.54 11.44
C ALA A 151 -15.00 8.20 11.05
N ALA A 152 -14.69 7.68 9.84
CA ALA A 152 -15.15 6.36 9.42
C ALA A 152 -14.54 5.24 10.30
N ALA A 153 -13.24 5.31 10.57
CA ALA A 153 -12.55 4.39 11.47
C ALA A 153 -13.15 4.41 12.88
N ALA A 154 -13.40 5.60 13.44
CA ALA A 154 -13.99 5.74 14.77
C ALA A 154 -15.40 5.09 14.86
N ARG A 155 -16.23 5.26 13.82
CA ARG A 155 -17.55 4.61 13.74
C ARG A 155 -17.44 3.08 13.69
N ALA A 156 -16.53 2.55 12.87
CA ALA A 156 -16.32 1.12 12.75
C ALA A 156 -15.83 0.50 14.07
N LEU A 157 -14.88 1.14 14.73
CA LEU A 157 -14.36 0.71 16.04
C LEU A 157 -15.43 0.74 17.13
N ALA A 158 -16.25 1.78 17.17
CA ALA A 158 -17.37 1.88 18.13
C ALA A 158 -18.39 0.74 17.95
N GLN A 159 -18.70 0.36 16.73
CA GLN A 159 -19.60 -0.76 16.43
C GLN A 159 -19.03 -2.13 16.88
N SER A 160 -17.72 -2.29 16.81
CA SER A 160 -17.03 -3.53 17.25
C SER A 160 -16.80 -3.58 18.76
N LYS A 161 -17.12 -2.49 19.50
CA LYS A 161 -16.81 -2.30 20.92
C LYS A 161 -15.31 -2.38 21.24
N CYS A 162 -14.47 -2.18 20.22
CA CYS A 162 -13.02 -2.11 20.34
C CYS A 162 -12.57 -0.65 20.18
N GLY A 163 -11.45 -0.31 20.81
CA GLY A 163 -10.88 1.04 20.69
C GLY A 163 -10.05 1.42 21.92
N GLY A 164 -9.54 2.65 21.93
CA GLY A 164 -8.72 3.17 23.03
C GLY A 164 -7.21 3.12 22.74
N SER A 165 -6.40 3.57 23.70
CA SER A 165 -4.99 3.87 23.52
C SER A 165 -4.08 2.66 23.26
N LYS A 166 -4.55 1.45 23.52
CA LYS A 166 -3.77 0.20 23.35
C LYS A 166 -4.41 -0.74 22.32
N LEU A 167 -5.10 -0.18 21.32
CA LEU A 167 -5.71 -0.98 20.26
C LEU A 167 -4.65 -1.68 19.42
N ILE A 168 -4.81 -2.99 19.21
CA ILE A 168 -4.00 -3.79 18.30
C ILE A 168 -4.88 -4.22 17.13
N VAL A 169 -4.41 -3.95 15.91
CA VAL A 169 -5.11 -4.35 14.69
C VAL A 169 -4.45 -5.59 14.10
N ILE A 170 -5.25 -6.59 13.74
CA ILE A 170 -4.76 -7.85 13.18
C ILE A 170 -5.26 -7.99 11.74
N PHE A 171 -4.32 -8.32 10.82
CA PHE A 171 -4.55 -8.59 9.41
C PHE A 171 -4.21 -10.04 9.08
N PRO A 172 -5.15 -10.99 9.17
CA PRO A 172 -4.86 -12.40 9.01
C PRO A 172 -4.77 -12.87 7.55
N GLY A 173 -5.18 -12.02 6.61
CA GLY A 173 -5.18 -12.32 5.18
C GLY A 173 -3.92 -11.88 4.45
N SER A 174 -3.72 -12.45 3.26
CA SER A 174 -2.77 -11.99 2.26
C SER A 174 -3.22 -12.36 0.85
N GLY A 175 -2.49 -11.91 -0.17
CA GLY A 175 -2.76 -12.27 -1.56
C GLY A 175 -2.42 -13.73 -1.94
N SER A 176 -1.92 -14.55 -0.99
CA SER A 176 -1.56 -15.95 -1.23
C SER A 176 -1.69 -16.77 0.04
N ALA A 177 -2.35 -17.91 -0.04
CA ALA A 177 -2.50 -18.84 1.10
C ALA A 177 -1.15 -19.29 1.68
N ALA A 178 -0.11 -19.43 0.85
CA ALA A 178 1.24 -19.80 1.27
C ALA A 178 1.92 -18.76 2.18
N LYS A 179 1.41 -17.53 2.22
CA LYS A 179 1.91 -16.45 3.06
C LYS A 179 1.08 -16.26 4.34
N ASN A 180 0.02 -17.03 4.53
CA ASN A 180 -0.88 -16.87 5.66
C ASN A 180 -0.43 -17.71 6.85
N TRP A 181 -0.11 -17.04 7.96
CA TRP A 181 -0.07 -17.70 9.25
C TRP A 181 -1.48 -18.20 9.58
N PRO A 182 -1.64 -19.41 10.16
CA PRO A 182 -2.97 -20.01 10.35
C PRO A 182 -3.95 -19.11 11.10
N ALA A 183 -5.18 -18.97 10.58
CA ALA A 183 -6.21 -18.10 11.17
C ALA A 183 -6.53 -18.44 12.64
N GLY A 184 -6.45 -19.74 13.02
CA GLY A 184 -6.59 -20.19 14.41
C GLY A 184 -5.49 -19.65 15.32
N ARG A 185 -4.27 -19.49 14.80
CA ARG A 185 -3.15 -18.89 15.54
C ARG A 185 -3.37 -17.37 15.75
N PHE A 186 -3.87 -16.66 14.73
CA PHE A 186 -4.27 -15.25 14.88
C PHE A 186 -5.39 -15.08 15.89
N ALA A 187 -6.39 -15.97 15.90
CA ALA A 187 -7.48 -15.93 16.88
C ALA A 187 -6.96 -16.18 18.31
N MET A 188 -6.05 -17.14 18.49
CA MET A 188 -5.39 -17.41 19.77
C MET A 188 -4.54 -16.19 20.20
N LEU A 189 -3.74 -15.62 19.31
CA LEU A 189 -2.99 -14.38 19.58
C LEU A 189 -3.92 -13.25 20.03
N ALA A 190 -5.02 -13.02 19.32
CA ALA A 190 -6.00 -11.99 19.67
C ALA A 190 -6.59 -12.20 21.09
N SER A 191 -6.82 -13.44 21.49
CA SER A 191 -7.30 -13.77 22.85
C SER A 191 -6.25 -13.52 23.94
N MET A 192 -4.95 -13.54 23.59
CA MET A 192 -3.85 -13.22 24.51
C MET A 192 -3.65 -11.70 24.67
N LEU A 193 -4.16 -10.90 23.73
CA LEU A 193 -4.01 -9.45 23.68
C LEU A 193 -5.26 -8.78 24.27
N ALA A 194 -5.07 -7.83 25.17
CA ALA A 194 -6.19 -7.24 25.93
C ALA A 194 -7.17 -6.42 25.08
N ASN A 195 -6.74 -5.90 23.93
CA ASN A 195 -7.55 -5.01 23.09
C ASN A 195 -7.18 -5.21 21.61
N ALA A 196 -7.65 -6.32 21.03
CA ALA A 196 -7.39 -6.68 19.65
C ALA A 196 -8.66 -6.64 18.80
N VAL A 197 -8.54 -6.16 17.58
CA VAL A 197 -9.56 -6.21 16.55
C VAL A 197 -8.98 -6.79 15.27
N VAL A 198 -9.76 -7.62 14.60
CA VAL A 198 -9.36 -8.23 13.32
C VAL A 198 -10.05 -7.50 12.19
N ILE A 199 -9.30 -7.14 11.15
CA ILE A 199 -9.86 -6.62 9.90
C ILE A 199 -9.83 -7.72 8.85
N LEU A 200 -10.99 -8.02 8.27
CA LEU A 200 -11.17 -9.00 7.21
C LEU A 200 -11.59 -8.30 5.91
N GLY A 201 -10.90 -8.60 4.84
CA GLY A 201 -11.31 -8.24 3.49
C GLY A 201 -12.31 -9.24 2.89
N PRO A 202 -12.78 -9.01 1.67
CA PRO A 202 -13.74 -9.90 1.00
C PRO A 202 -13.22 -11.35 0.82
N ALA A 203 -11.90 -11.52 0.66
CA ALA A 203 -11.28 -12.84 0.50
C ALA A 203 -11.23 -13.66 1.80
N GLU A 204 -11.33 -13.01 2.96
CA GLU A 204 -11.20 -13.62 4.28
C GLU A 204 -12.55 -13.97 4.94
N THR A 205 -13.67 -13.86 4.22
CA THR A 205 -15.01 -14.12 4.77
C THR A 205 -15.14 -15.54 5.36
N SER A 206 -14.46 -16.52 4.78
CA SER A 206 -14.50 -17.93 5.24
C SER A 206 -13.86 -18.15 6.61
N ILE A 207 -12.94 -17.28 7.05
CA ILE A 207 -12.25 -17.41 8.34
C ILE A 207 -12.92 -16.58 9.46
N GLU A 208 -13.90 -15.72 9.14
CA GLU A 208 -14.62 -14.90 10.15
C GLU A 208 -15.18 -15.73 11.32
N PRO A 209 -15.79 -16.91 11.12
CA PRO A 209 -16.32 -17.71 12.23
C PRO A 209 -15.26 -18.13 13.26
N ILE A 210 -13.99 -18.21 12.86
CA ILE A 210 -12.86 -18.57 13.77
C ILE A 210 -12.70 -17.47 14.82
N PHE A 211 -12.67 -16.21 14.37
CA PHE A 211 -12.49 -15.04 15.27
C PHE A 211 -13.73 -14.79 16.13
N ARG A 212 -14.93 -14.94 15.57
CA ARG A 212 -16.17 -14.78 16.36
C ARG A 212 -16.28 -15.81 17.48
N ARG A 213 -15.92 -17.09 17.24
CA ARG A 213 -15.89 -18.12 18.30
C ARG A 213 -14.86 -17.81 19.39
N ALA A 214 -13.78 -17.16 19.05
CA ALA A 214 -12.77 -16.71 20.01
C ALA A 214 -13.17 -15.41 20.74
N GLY A 215 -14.36 -14.84 20.49
CA GLY A 215 -14.81 -13.59 21.12
C GLY A 215 -14.07 -12.34 20.64
N VAL A 216 -13.37 -12.40 19.53
CA VAL A 216 -12.58 -11.29 18.98
C VAL A 216 -13.46 -10.37 18.16
N GLY A 217 -13.31 -9.06 18.34
CA GLY A 217 -13.95 -8.05 17.50
C GLY A 217 -13.53 -8.15 16.04
N VAL A 218 -14.48 -8.13 15.11
CA VAL A 218 -14.23 -8.21 13.68
C VAL A 218 -14.77 -6.99 12.97
N LEU A 219 -13.89 -6.32 12.22
CA LEU A 219 -14.23 -5.26 11.27
C LEU A 219 -14.19 -5.86 9.86
N LYS A 220 -15.19 -5.58 9.06
CA LYS A 220 -15.27 -6.00 7.66
C LYS A 220 -15.94 -4.92 6.82
N ASP A 221 -15.89 -5.09 5.51
CA ASP A 221 -16.49 -4.18 4.54
C ASP A 221 -15.95 -2.75 4.65
N LEU A 222 -14.69 -2.60 5.13
CA LEU A 222 -13.99 -1.34 5.15
C LEU A 222 -13.29 -1.10 3.81
N ASP A 223 -13.39 0.11 3.30
CA ASP A 223 -12.53 0.56 2.20
C ASP A 223 -11.08 0.79 2.67
N LEU A 224 -10.15 0.86 1.74
CA LEU A 224 -8.73 1.04 2.07
C LEU A 224 -8.44 2.32 2.87
N PRO A 225 -9.08 3.48 2.60
CA PRO A 225 -8.96 4.66 3.44
C PRO A 225 -9.35 4.44 4.90
N ALA A 226 -10.46 3.75 5.15
CA ALA A 226 -10.89 3.42 6.52
C ALA A 226 -9.94 2.42 7.20
N VAL A 227 -9.44 1.41 6.48
CA VAL A 227 -8.40 0.48 6.98
C VAL A 227 -7.14 1.25 7.37
N ALA A 228 -6.67 2.17 6.51
CA ALA A 228 -5.52 3.03 6.80
C ALA A 228 -5.75 3.88 8.06
N ALA A 229 -6.95 4.44 8.21
CA ALA A 229 -7.29 5.26 9.37
C ALA A 229 -7.37 4.44 10.67
N VAL A 230 -7.91 3.21 10.64
CA VAL A 230 -7.89 2.29 11.79
C VAL A 230 -6.44 1.94 12.17
N ALA A 231 -5.59 1.60 11.19
CA ALA A 231 -4.17 1.32 11.44
C ALA A 231 -3.44 2.54 12.04
N ARG A 232 -3.75 3.75 11.57
CA ARG A 232 -3.12 5.00 12.05
C ARG A 232 -3.40 5.31 13.50
N VAL A 233 -4.58 4.93 14.01
CA VAL A 233 -4.98 5.17 15.41
C VAL A 233 -4.65 3.99 16.34
N ALA A 234 -4.24 2.87 15.79
CA ALA A 234 -3.81 1.71 16.57
C ALA A 234 -2.46 1.95 17.25
N ALA A 235 -2.26 1.35 18.42
CA ALA A 235 -0.97 1.30 19.09
C ALA A 235 0.02 0.39 18.34
N ALA A 236 -0.50 -0.71 17.77
CA ALA A 236 0.28 -1.62 16.94
C ALA A 236 -0.60 -2.38 15.95
N PHE A 237 0.04 -2.97 14.94
CA PHE A 237 -0.60 -3.96 14.08
C PHE A 237 0.18 -5.29 14.06
N VAL A 238 -0.52 -6.36 13.71
CA VAL A 238 0.07 -7.66 13.39
C VAL A 238 -0.54 -8.15 12.09
N GLY A 239 0.28 -8.58 11.16
CA GLY A 239 -0.23 -9.12 9.90
C GLY A 239 0.76 -10.03 9.18
N ASN A 240 0.28 -10.70 8.16
CA ASN A 240 1.14 -11.44 7.23
C ASN A 240 1.90 -10.47 6.30
N ASP A 241 2.85 -10.98 5.52
CA ASP A 241 3.40 -10.30 4.34
C ASP A 241 2.27 -10.06 3.32
N SER A 242 1.65 -8.89 3.43
CA SER A 242 0.44 -8.53 2.68
C SER A 242 0.35 -7.03 2.41
N GLY A 243 -0.43 -6.67 1.39
CA GLY A 243 -0.66 -5.27 1.03
C GLY A 243 -1.22 -4.41 2.17
N VAL A 244 -2.08 -4.97 3.03
CA VAL A 244 -2.66 -4.24 4.17
C VAL A 244 -1.65 -4.01 5.31
N SER A 245 -0.66 -4.89 5.49
CA SER A 245 0.47 -4.67 6.39
C SER A 245 1.36 -3.52 5.89
N HIS A 246 1.60 -3.46 4.58
CA HIS A 246 2.27 -2.32 3.94
C HIS A 246 1.48 -1.02 4.12
N LEU A 247 0.16 -1.07 3.95
CA LEU A 247 -0.71 0.09 4.15
C LEU A 247 -0.64 0.60 5.59
N ALA A 248 -0.70 -0.29 6.57
CA ALA A 248 -0.58 0.08 7.98
C ALA A 248 0.76 0.78 8.27
N ALA A 249 1.88 0.18 7.85
CA ALA A 249 3.20 0.78 7.99
C ALA A 249 3.31 2.14 7.28
N ALA A 250 2.69 2.29 6.09
CA ALA A 250 2.70 3.52 5.33
C ALA A 250 1.98 4.68 6.04
N THR A 251 1.05 4.41 6.98
CA THR A 251 0.44 5.46 7.82
C THR A 251 1.35 5.89 8.99
N GLY A 252 2.48 5.22 9.20
CA GLY A 252 3.35 5.42 10.35
C GLY A 252 2.96 4.59 11.57
N ALA A 253 2.14 3.56 11.41
CA ALA A 253 1.84 2.58 12.46
C ALA A 253 3.03 1.64 12.69
N SER A 254 3.33 1.36 13.95
CA SER A 254 4.30 0.33 14.34
C SER A 254 3.65 -1.05 14.37
N GLY A 255 4.44 -2.12 14.18
CA GLY A 255 3.85 -3.45 14.22
C GLY A 255 4.77 -4.60 13.90
N VAL A 256 4.15 -5.77 13.79
CA VAL A 256 4.82 -7.05 13.51
C VAL A 256 4.30 -7.61 12.19
N VAL A 257 5.22 -7.99 11.31
CA VAL A 257 4.88 -8.64 10.05
C VAL A 257 5.47 -10.04 10.00
N ILE A 258 4.58 -11.01 9.74
CA ILE A 258 4.92 -12.43 9.68
C ILE A 258 5.23 -12.79 8.24
N PHE A 259 6.45 -13.27 8.01
CA PHE A 259 6.96 -13.70 6.71
C PHE A 259 7.11 -15.22 6.66
N GLY A 260 6.63 -15.81 5.58
CA GLY A 260 6.89 -17.18 5.19
C GLY A 260 7.93 -17.25 4.08
N PRO A 261 7.53 -17.68 2.86
CA PRO A 261 8.46 -17.94 1.74
C PRO A 261 9.06 -16.68 1.11
N SER A 262 8.45 -15.50 1.34
CA SER A 262 8.95 -14.25 0.75
C SER A 262 10.22 -13.78 1.44
N ASP A 263 11.07 -13.05 0.69
CA ASP A 263 12.27 -12.43 1.24
C ASP A 263 11.97 -11.08 1.90
N PRO A 264 12.11 -10.92 3.22
CA PRO A 264 11.89 -9.65 3.91
C PRO A 264 12.89 -8.55 3.52
N ALA A 265 14.10 -8.90 3.08
CA ALA A 265 15.07 -7.92 2.62
C ALA A 265 14.54 -7.15 1.40
N ARG A 266 13.76 -7.84 0.56
CA ARG A 266 13.15 -7.28 -0.63
C ARG A 266 11.79 -6.63 -0.38
N TRP A 267 10.96 -7.23 0.50
CA TRP A 267 9.52 -6.97 0.53
C TRP A 267 8.95 -6.55 1.89
N ARG A 268 9.79 -6.32 2.93
CA ARG A 268 9.23 -5.85 4.20
C ARG A 268 8.54 -4.49 4.04
N PRO A 269 7.46 -4.20 4.78
CA PRO A 269 6.90 -2.87 4.81
C PRO A 269 7.92 -1.82 5.24
N LEU A 270 7.85 -0.64 4.64
CA LEU A 270 8.71 0.49 4.99
C LEU A 270 8.33 1.04 6.37
N ALA A 271 9.29 1.16 7.26
CA ALA A 271 9.12 1.89 8.51
C ALA A 271 9.21 3.39 8.23
N LEU A 272 8.07 4.07 8.15
CA LEU A 272 8.00 5.49 7.80
C LEU A 272 7.79 6.37 9.05
N GLY A 273 8.45 7.50 9.09
CA GLY A 273 8.42 8.40 10.24
C GLY A 273 9.08 7.77 11.47
N THR A 274 8.35 7.67 12.58
CA THR A 274 8.80 7.03 13.84
C THR A 274 8.34 5.58 13.98
N ALA A 275 7.71 5.01 12.94
CA ALA A 275 7.24 3.64 12.96
C ALA A 275 8.39 2.64 13.13
N GLN A 276 8.11 1.57 13.86
CA GLN A 276 9.01 0.42 14.02
C GLN A 276 8.29 -0.83 13.50
N ILE A 277 8.94 -1.56 12.60
CA ILE A 277 8.40 -2.78 12.00
C ILE A 277 9.32 -3.94 12.33
N ASP A 278 8.84 -4.80 13.22
CA ASP A 278 9.50 -6.06 13.51
C ASP A 278 9.05 -7.13 12.52
N VAL A 279 9.98 -7.92 12.03
CA VAL A 279 9.73 -9.01 11.09
C VAL A 279 10.01 -10.34 11.77
N LEU A 280 9.01 -11.22 11.76
CA LEU A 280 9.14 -12.62 12.19
C LEU A 280 9.08 -13.51 10.95
N ARG A 281 10.21 -14.11 10.57
CA ARG A 281 10.27 -15.06 9.45
C ARG A 281 10.28 -16.49 9.96
N ARG A 282 9.40 -17.31 9.40
CA ARG A 282 9.31 -18.74 9.74
C ARG A 282 8.89 -19.56 8.53
N GLU A 283 9.52 -20.68 8.35
CA GLU A 283 9.15 -21.64 7.32
C GLU A 283 9.35 -23.06 7.87
N PRO A 284 8.27 -23.83 8.02
CA PRO A 284 6.88 -23.50 7.70
C PRO A 284 6.26 -22.51 8.71
N LEU A 285 5.25 -21.74 8.26
CA LEU A 285 4.61 -20.69 9.07
C LEU A 285 3.89 -21.21 10.31
N ASP A 286 3.35 -22.42 10.27
CA ASP A 286 2.66 -23.06 11.40
C ASP A 286 3.58 -23.41 12.57
N SER A 287 4.90 -23.40 12.38
CA SER A 287 5.87 -23.56 13.46
C SER A 287 6.10 -22.30 14.30
N LEU A 288 5.58 -21.12 13.86
CA LEU A 288 5.66 -19.89 14.66
C LEU A 288 4.62 -19.91 15.77
N GLU A 289 5.07 -19.79 17.01
CA GLU A 289 4.21 -19.87 18.21
C GLU A 289 3.58 -18.49 18.54
N CYS A 290 2.31 -18.52 19.02
CA CYS A 290 1.58 -17.30 19.40
C CYS A 290 2.30 -16.50 20.50
N GLY A 291 2.97 -17.16 21.44
CA GLY A 291 3.73 -16.52 22.50
C GLY A 291 4.92 -15.71 22.00
N GLU A 292 5.59 -16.17 20.93
CA GLU A 292 6.68 -15.43 20.29
C GLU A 292 6.14 -14.12 19.70
N VAL A 293 5.03 -14.20 18.95
CA VAL A 293 4.39 -13.02 18.33
C VAL A 293 3.89 -12.06 19.41
N ALA A 294 3.20 -12.56 20.44
CA ALA A 294 2.68 -11.74 21.55
C ALA A 294 3.81 -11.00 22.29
N SER A 295 4.94 -11.66 22.52
CA SER A 295 6.12 -11.04 23.16
C SER A 295 6.66 -9.85 22.35
N VAL A 296 6.70 -9.98 21.02
CA VAL A 296 7.15 -8.87 20.15
C VAL A 296 6.14 -7.74 20.14
N VAL A 297 4.84 -8.05 19.99
CA VAL A 297 3.76 -7.05 19.97
C VAL A 297 3.70 -6.25 21.26
N SER A 298 3.96 -6.88 22.41
CA SER A 298 3.89 -6.22 23.72
C SER A 298 4.84 -5.03 23.85
N LYS A 299 5.93 -4.99 23.09
CA LYS A 299 6.89 -3.87 23.07
C LYS A 299 6.26 -2.57 22.57
N PHE A 300 5.21 -2.65 21.73
CA PHE A 300 4.53 -1.50 21.15
C PHE A 300 3.36 -0.98 21.99
N VAL A 301 2.92 -1.74 23.01
CA VAL A 301 1.75 -1.41 23.84
C VAL A 301 2.09 -1.29 25.34
N ALA A 302 3.37 -1.37 25.66
CA ALA A 302 3.90 -1.21 27.01
C ALA A 302 3.65 0.19 27.61
#